data_b22aa18634c54558102a608e740dc5f1
#
_entry.id   b22aa18634c54558102a608e740dc5f1
#
_cell.length_a   1.000
_cell.length_b   1.000
_cell.length_c   1.000
_cell.angle_alpha   90.00
_cell.angle_beta   90.00
_cell.angle_gamma   90.00
#
_symmetry.space_group_name_H-M   'P 1'
#
loop_
_entity.id
_entity.type
_entity.pdbx_description
1 polymer ?
#
loop_
_entity_poly.entity_id
_entity_poly.type
_entity_poly.pdbx_seq_one_letter_code
_entity_poly.pdbx_strand_id
1 'polypeptide(L)'
;KLKTQINEWKGLQNLDLAGIVSTEQNYNWKKGIWKSDKSIKSQFKYNVTCLDFGIKNNILRNLNEFNLNPTVLNLFSSYEEIIETNPSGIFLSNGPGDPYATGSKIVDVIKKLIDHNIPIFGICLGHQILGLALNAKTKKMFQGHRGSNHPVKNLKTGVVEITSQNHGFEVDRDSF
;
A
#
# COMPACT_ATOMS: atom_id res chain seq x y z
N LYS A 1 4.83 -27.12 -23.46
CA LYS A 1 5.40 -25.77 -23.24
C LYS A 1 4.72 -25.06 -22.07
N LEU A 2 3.38 -24.85 -22.05
CA LEU A 2 2.68 -24.21 -20.93
C LEU A 2 2.73 -25.04 -19.63
N LYS A 3 2.52 -26.35 -19.69
CA LYS A 3 2.65 -27.24 -18.52
C LYS A 3 4.03 -27.19 -17.88
N THR A 4 5.09 -27.13 -18.69
CA THR A 4 6.47 -27.00 -18.20
C THR A 4 6.64 -25.66 -17.45
N GLN A 5 6.19 -24.55 -18.04
CA GLN A 5 6.27 -23.23 -17.42
C GLN A 5 5.47 -23.13 -16.12
N ILE A 6 4.28 -23.76 -16.04
CA ILE A 6 3.47 -23.80 -14.82
C ILE A 6 4.17 -24.61 -13.72
N ASN A 7 4.79 -25.73 -14.06
CA ASN A 7 5.49 -26.57 -13.09
C ASN A 7 6.80 -25.94 -12.59
N GLU A 8 7.41 -25.07 -13.38
CA GLU A 8 8.62 -24.32 -13.02
C GLU A 8 8.31 -23.04 -12.21
N TRP A 9 7.04 -22.61 -12.17
CA TRP A 9 6.63 -21.43 -11.44
C TRP A 9 6.71 -21.64 -9.92
N LYS A 10 7.64 -20.95 -9.29
CA LYS A 10 7.91 -21.04 -7.83
C LYS A 10 6.94 -20.24 -6.95
N GLY A 11 5.94 -19.62 -7.54
CA GLY A 11 5.00 -18.74 -6.81
C GLY A 11 5.56 -17.35 -6.58
N LEU A 12 4.91 -16.59 -5.66
CA LEU A 12 5.25 -15.20 -5.36
C LEU A 12 6.23 -15.06 -4.19
N GLN A 13 6.56 -16.14 -3.48
CA GLN A 13 7.46 -16.08 -2.33
C GLN A 13 8.87 -15.62 -2.74
N ASN A 14 9.44 -14.74 -1.91
CA ASN A 14 10.74 -14.12 -2.10
C ASN A 14 10.87 -13.22 -3.35
N LEU A 15 9.76 -12.87 -4.01
CA LEU A 15 9.77 -11.97 -5.16
C LEU A 15 9.42 -10.54 -4.76
N ASP A 16 10.37 -9.63 -4.93
CA ASP A 16 10.13 -8.19 -4.84
C ASP A 16 9.59 -7.65 -6.18
N LEU A 17 8.29 -7.83 -6.38
CA LEU A 17 7.63 -7.30 -7.59
C LEU A 17 7.24 -5.83 -7.43
N ALA A 18 7.11 -5.33 -6.21
CA ALA A 18 6.82 -3.93 -5.96
C ALA A 18 7.95 -3.03 -6.45
N GLY A 19 9.21 -3.43 -6.25
CA GLY A 19 10.37 -2.72 -6.77
C GLY A 19 10.40 -2.60 -8.29
N ILE A 20 9.77 -3.54 -9.01
CA ILE A 20 9.72 -3.53 -10.48
C ILE A 20 8.64 -2.57 -11.01
N VAL A 21 7.53 -2.41 -10.28
CA VAL A 21 6.36 -1.65 -10.73
C VAL A 21 6.25 -0.26 -10.10
N SER A 22 7.11 0.06 -9.15
CA SER A 22 7.18 1.38 -8.53
C SER A 22 7.51 2.46 -9.57
N THR A 23 6.98 3.65 -9.38
CA THR A 23 7.25 4.77 -10.29
C THR A 23 8.75 5.09 -10.36
N GLU A 24 9.24 5.37 -11.55
CA GLU A 24 10.63 5.84 -11.73
C GLU A 24 10.79 7.33 -11.39
N GLN A 25 9.71 8.10 -11.51
CA GLN A 25 9.70 9.54 -11.26
C GLN A 25 8.63 9.91 -10.24
N ASN A 26 9.00 10.71 -9.26
CA ASN A 26 8.08 11.26 -8.29
C ASN A 26 7.11 12.23 -8.95
N TYR A 27 5.84 12.22 -8.52
CA TYR A 27 4.82 13.08 -9.12
C TYR A 27 3.72 13.48 -8.13
N ASN A 28 3.07 14.61 -8.42
CA ASN A 28 1.88 15.06 -7.71
C ASN A 28 0.62 14.62 -8.44
N TRP A 29 -0.31 14.00 -7.72
CA TRP A 29 -1.58 13.58 -8.28
C TRP A 29 -2.64 14.68 -8.14
N LYS A 30 -3.29 15.04 -9.28
CA LYS A 30 -4.27 16.14 -9.33
C LYS A 30 -5.69 15.71 -9.74
N LYS A 31 -5.89 14.43 -10.07
CA LYS A 31 -7.18 13.96 -10.61
C LYS A 31 -8.08 13.45 -9.48
N GLY A 32 -9.32 13.93 -9.40
CA GLY A 32 -10.38 13.37 -8.55
C GLY A 32 -11.02 12.11 -9.11
N ILE A 33 -12.05 11.61 -8.41
CA ILE A 33 -12.91 10.52 -8.91
C ILE A 33 -13.59 10.98 -10.20
N TRP A 34 -13.93 10.00 -11.05
CA TRP A 34 -14.59 10.29 -12.30
C TRP A 34 -16.02 10.82 -12.03
N LYS A 35 -16.23 12.08 -12.36
CA LYS A 35 -17.53 12.78 -12.33
C LYS A 35 -17.73 13.43 -13.68
N SER A 36 -18.99 13.64 -14.06
CA SER A 36 -19.35 14.40 -15.27
C SER A 36 -18.90 15.85 -15.19
N ASP A 37 -18.77 16.39 -13.96
CA ASP A 37 -18.21 17.71 -13.70
C ASP A 37 -16.71 17.59 -13.35
N LYS A 38 -15.88 18.24 -14.17
CA LYS A 38 -14.39 18.16 -14.12
C LYS A 38 -13.75 19.18 -13.18
N SER A 39 -14.45 19.67 -12.18
CA SER A 39 -13.86 20.64 -11.27
C SER A 39 -12.64 20.05 -10.54
N ILE A 40 -11.46 20.56 -10.86
CA ILE A 40 -10.25 20.28 -10.10
C ILE A 40 -10.39 21.01 -8.76
N LYS A 41 -10.33 20.30 -7.65
CA LYS A 41 -10.33 20.93 -6.32
C LYS A 41 -9.10 21.83 -6.19
N SER A 42 -9.32 23.08 -5.84
CA SER A 42 -8.26 24.09 -5.73
C SER A 42 -7.67 24.21 -4.32
N GLN A 43 -8.27 23.59 -3.32
CA GLN A 43 -7.82 23.64 -1.95
C GLN A 43 -7.73 22.24 -1.34
N PHE A 44 -6.52 21.86 -0.97
CA PHE A 44 -6.25 20.66 -0.20
C PHE A 44 -6.00 21.01 1.26
N LYS A 45 -6.45 20.13 2.16
CA LYS A 45 -6.31 20.35 3.61
C LYS A 45 -5.01 19.77 4.16
N TYR A 46 -4.58 18.63 3.61
CA TYR A 46 -3.41 17.90 4.09
C TYR A 46 -2.58 17.36 2.92
N ASN A 47 -1.26 17.39 3.06
CA ASN A 47 -0.34 16.70 2.15
C ASN A 47 -0.19 15.25 2.58
N VAL A 48 -0.31 14.32 1.63
CA VAL A 48 -0.11 12.89 1.86
C VAL A 48 0.99 12.39 0.95
N THR A 49 2.06 11.90 1.52
CA THR A 49 3.14 11.26 0.74
C THR A 49 2.83 9.78 0.59
N CYS A 50 2.71 9.35 -0.65
CA CYS A 50 2.37 7.99 -1.02
C CYS A 50 3.62 7.26 -1.49
N LEU A 51 4.03 6.19 -0.81
CA LEU A 51 5.07 5.30 -1.31
C LEU A 51 4.46 4.31 -2.28
N ASP A 52 5.00 4.27 -3.50
CA ASP A 52 4.44 3.50 -4.61
C ASP A 52 4.97 2.07 -4.63
N PHE A 53 4.19 1.14 -4.12
CA PHE A 53 4.43 -0.30 -4.24
C PHE A 53 3.69 -0.92 -5.44
N GLY A 54 3.10 -0.12 -6.31
CA GLY A 54 2.18 -0.49 -7.39
C GLY A 54 0.79 0.09 -7.16
N ILE A 55 0.75 1.39 -6.86
CA ILE A 55 -0.46 2.10 -6.44
C ILE A 55 -1.55 2.11 -7.51
N LYS A 56 -2.76 1.76 -7.13
CA LYS A 56 -3.92 1.90 -8.01
C LYS A 56 -4.36 3.36 -8.09
N ASN A 57 -4.47 3.89 -9.30
CA ASN A 57 -4.91 5.27 -9.54
C ASN A 57 -6.20 5.65 -8.81
N ASN A 58 -7.11 4.69 -8.61
CA ASN A 58 -8.38 4.97 -7.93
C ASN A 58 -8.20 5.30 -6.44
N ILE A 59 -7.15 4.80 -5.82
CA ILE A 59 -6.79 5.19 -4.44
C ILE A 59 -6.39 6.66 -4.41
N LEU A 60 -5.52 7.09 -5.32
CA LEU A 60 -5.11 8.49 -5.45
C LEU A 60 -6.29 9.42 -5.74
N ARG A 61 -7.24 8.98 -6.58
CA ARG A 61 -8.48 9.73 -6.83
C ARG A 61 -9.32 9.90 -5.56
N ASN A 62 -9.44 8.85 -4.76
CA ASN A 62 -10.18 8.93 -3.50
C ASN A 62 -9.47 9.82 -2.48
N LEU A 63 -8.15 9.73 -2.32
CA LEU A 63 -7.40 10.65 -1.47
C LEU A 63 -7.67 12.10 -1.86
N ASN A 64 -7.59 12.41 -3.14
CA ASN A 64 -7.89 13.74 -3.67
C ASN A 64 -9.35 14.16 -3.40
N GLU A 65 -10.31 13.24 -3.53
CA GLU A 65 -11.73 13.51 -3.27
C GLU A 65 -11.97 13.94 -1.81
N PHE A 66 -11.21 13.39 -0.87
CA PHE A 66 -11.26 13.76 0.55
C PHE A 66 -10.37 14.95 0.92
N ASN A 67 -10.00 15.80 -0.04
CA ASN A 67 -9.18 17.01 0.14
C ASN A 67 -7.75 16.73 0.63
N LEU A 68 -7.23 15.55 0.32
CA LEU A 68 -5.83 15.21 0.51
C LEU A 68 -5.06 15.49 -0.77
N ASN A 69 -3.84 16.01 -0.65
CA ASN A 69 -2.92 16.31 -1.75
C ASN A 69 -1.88 15.19 -1.87
N PRO A 70 -2.09 14.18 -2.73
CA PRO A 70 -1.15 13.07 -2.83
C PRO A 70 0.09 13.43 -3.65
N THR A 71 1.26 13.26 -3.03
CA THR A 71 2.56 13.22 -3.71
C THR A 71 3.05 11.79 -3.73
N VAL A 72 3.29 11.24 -4.90
CA VAL A 72 3.70 9.86 -5.08
C VAL A 72 5.21 9.80 -5.25
N LEU A 73 5.87 9.05 -4.40
CA LEU A 73 7.31 8.80 -4.43
C LEU A 73 7.60 7.34 -4.77
N ASN A 74 8.79 7.11 -5.34
CA ASN A 74 9.32 5.77 -5.48
C ASN A 74 9.39 5.07 -4.12
N LEU A 75 9.15 3.76 -4.09
CA LEU A 75 9.18 2.99 -2.86
C LEU A 75 10.54 3.00 -2.15
N PHE A 76 11.63 3.23 -2.89
CA PHE A 76 13.01 3.29 -2.35
C PHE A 76 13.44 4.70 -1.94
N SER A 77 12.53 5.68 -1.93
CA SER A 77 12.84 7.02 -1.45
C SER A 77 13.35 6.99 -0.02
N SER A 78 14.37 7.78 0.23
CA SER A 78 14.97 7.92 1.55
C SER A 78 14.01 8.60 2.54
N TYR A 79 14.30 8.45 3.82
CA TYR A 79 13.57 9.17 4.87
C TYR A 79 13.59 10.69 4.63
N GLU A 80 14.72 11.25 4.24
CA GLU A 80 14.94 12.67 3.98
C GLU A 80 14.05 13.15 2.82
N GLU A 81 14.05 12.42 1.69
CA GLU A 81 13.18 12.73 0.53
C GLU A 81 11.69 12.69 0.90
N ILE A 82 11.28 11.77 1.77
CA ILE A 82 9.89 11.69 2.23
C ILE A 82 9.54 12.92 3.08
N ILE A 83 10.39 13.30 4.02
CA ILE A 83 10.16 14.45 4.92
C ILE A 83 10.20 15.77 4.16
N GLU A 84 11.03 15.92 3.13
CA GLU A 84 11.08 17.11 2.27
C GLU A 84 9.73 17.42 1.59
N THR A 85 8.86 16.43 1.39
CA THR A 85 7.50 16.66 0.88
C THR A 85 6.57 17.34 1.89
N ASN A 86 7.03 17.58 3.12
CA ASN A 86 6.25 18.14 4.24
C ASN A 86 4.91 17.39 4.46
N PRO A 87 4.96 16.08 4.72
CA PRO A 87 3.76 15.25 4.80
C PRO A 87 2.97 15.48 6.10
N SER A 88 1.65 15.63 5.97
CA SER A 88 0.72 15.52 7.10
C SER A 88 0.39 14.06 7.44
N GLY A 89 0.71 13.14 6.54
CA GLY A 89 0.55 11.71 6.70
C GLY A 89 1.21 10.93 5.56
N ILE A 90 1.53 9.68 5.84
CA ILE A 90 2.16 8.75 4.89
C ILE A 90 1.15 7.69 4.47
N PHE A 91 1.10 7.41 3.20
CA PHE A 91 0.31 6.32 2.63
C PHE A 91 1.23 5.26 2.01
N LEU A 92 1.15 4.04 2.54
CA LEU A 92 1.83 2.87 2.00
C LEU A 92 0.87 2.14 1.07
N SER A 93 1.15 2.12 -0.21
CA SER A 93 0.19 1.67 -1.21
C SER A 93 0.02 0.15 -1.23
N ASN A 94 -0.99 -0.30 -1.95
CA ASN A 94 -1.09 -1.67 -2.41
C ASN A 94 0.07 -1.99 -3.38
N GLY A 95 0.36 -3.27 -3.56
CA GLY A 95 1.36 -3.72 -4.52
C GLY A 95 1.43 -5.23 -4.67
N PRO A 96 2.16 -5.72 -5.68
CA PRO A 96 2.41 -7.14 -5.90
C PRO A 96 3.64 -7.63 -5.12
N GLY A 97 3.78 -8.95 -5.01
CA GLY A 97 4.98 -9.61 -4.50
C GLY A 97 4.88 -10.07 -3.06
N ASP A 98 6.02 -10.41 -2.51
CA ASP A 98 6.18 -10.87 -1.14
C ASP A 98 6.48 -9.69 -0.22
N PRO A 99 5.66 -9.44 0.81
CA PRO A 99 5.89 -8.33 1.74
C PRO A 99 7.24 -8.39 2.45
N TYR A 100 7.79 -9.59 2.70
CA TYR A 100 9.10 -9.72 3.32
C TYR A 100 10.23 -9.33 2.36
N ALA A 101 10.15 -9.75 1.09
CA ALA A 101 11.15 -9.41 0.07
C ALA A 101 11.20 -7.89 -0.20
N THR A 102 10.05 -7.24 -0.29
CA THR A 102 9.97 -5.78 -0.44
C THR A 102 10.32 -5.08 0.87
N GLY A 103 9.77 -5.55 1.99
CA GLY A 103 9.93 -4.95 3.31
C GLY A 103 11.38 -4.87 3.76
N SER A 104 12.19 -5.90 3.48
CA SER A 104 13.63 -5.91 3.83
C SER A 104 14.40 -4.68 3.33
N LYS A 105 13.89 -3.96 2.36
CA LYS A 105 14.52 -2.78 1.75
C LYS A 105 13.99 -1.45 2.28
N ILE A 106 12.80 -1.42 2.89
CA ILE A 106 12.10 -0.17 3.25
C ILE A 106 11.68 -0.10 4.73
N VAL A 107 11.69 -1.22 5.46
CA VAL A 107 11.23 -1.29 6.86
C VAL A 107 11.95 -0.28 7.75
N ASP A 108 13.25 -0.08 7.58
CA ASP A 108 14.01 0.86 8.42
C ASP A 108 13.61 2.32 8.17
N VAL A 109 13.25 2.67 6.94
CA VAL A 109 12.70 3.99 6.61
C VAL A 109 11.34 4.18 7.28
N ILE A 110 10.47 3.16 7.23
CA ILE A 110 9.15 3.21 7.85
C ILE A 110 9.25 3.32 9.37
N LYS A 111 10.20 2.63 10.01
CA LYS A 111 10.46 2.78 11.46
C LYS A 111 10.81 4.21 11.83
N LYS A 112 11.72 4.85 11.08
CA LYS A 112 12.04 6.27 11.29
C LYS A 112 10.83 7.19 11.15
N LEU A 113 9.92 6.90 10.19
CA LEU A 113 8.68 7.66 10.02
C LEU A 113 7.71 7.46 11.20
N ILE A 114 7.63 6.25 11.76
CA ILE A 114 6.85 5.95 12.98
C ILE A 114 7.42 6.75 14.16
N ASP A 115 8.73 6.71 14.37
CA ASP A 115 9.42 7.43 15.45
C ASP A 115 9.22 8.96 15.33
N HIS A 116 9.04 9.45 14.12
CA HIS A 116 8.73 10.87 13.85
C HIS A 116 7.26 11.24 14.14
N ASN A 117 6.42 10.29 14.59
CA ASN A 117 5.00 10.48 14.91
C ASN A 117 4.14 10.99 13.75
N ILE A 118 4.52 10.72 12.50
CA ILE A 118 3.68 11.02 11.34
C ILE A 118 2.63 9.91 11.19
N PRO A 119 1.33 10.23 11.05
CA PRO A 119 0.30 9.23 10.80
C PRO A 119 0.60 8.40 9.55
N ILE A 120 0.57 7.08 9.67
CA ILE A 120 0.84 6.14 8.57
C ILE A 120 -0.39 5.27 8.34
N PHE A 121 -0.79 5.12 7.09
CA PHE A 121 -1.86 4.22 6.68
C PHE A 121 -1.41 3.33 5.53
N GLY A 122 -1.65 2.02 5.63
CA GLY A 122 -1.26 1.04 4.63
C GLY A 122 -2.42 0.22 4.09
N ILE A 123 -2.41 -0.05 2.78
CA ILE A 123 -3.37 -0.94 2.13
C ILE A 123 -2.65 -2.16 1.54
N CYS A 124 -3.18 -3.37 1.78
CA CYS A 124 -2.70 -4.64 1.25
C CYS A 124 -1.20 -4.83 1.53
N LEU A 125 -0.31 -4.75 0.52
CA LEU A 125 1.13 -4.84 0.70
C LEU A 125 1.65 -3.79 1.69
N GLY A 126 1.18 -2.54 1.59
CA GLY A 126 1.56 -1.46 2.51
C GLY A 126 1.18 -1.74 3.96
N HIS A 127 0.01 -2.34 4.21
CA HIS A 127 -0.39 -2.80 5.54
C HIS A 127 0.54 -3.91 6.06
N GLN A 128 0.92 -4.86 5.21
CA GLN A 128 1.81 -5.96 5.57
C GLN A 128 3.23 -5.47 5.90
N ILE A 129 3.75 -4.52 5.12
CA ILE A 129 5.06 -3.90 5.36
C ILE A 129 5.04 -3.05 6.63
N LEU A 130 3.95 -2.32 6.91
CA LEU A 130 3.76 -1.61 8.17
C LEU A 130 3.78 -2.60 9.36
N GLY A 131 3.12 -3.76 9.23
CA GLY A 131 3.21 -4.84 10.22
C GLY A 131 4.64 -5.30 10.47
N LEU A 132 5.44 -5.49 9.40
CA LEU A 132 6.86 -5.83 9.51
C LEU A 132 7.67 -4.73 10.23
N ALA A 133 7.39 -3.45 9.96
CA ALA A 133 8.04 -2.33 10.64
C ALA A 133 7.71 -2.28 12.14
N LEU A 134 6.55 -2.77 12.53
CA LEU A 134 6.12 -2.95 13.92
C LEU A 134 6.55 -4.29 14.53
N ASN A 135 7.50 -4.99 13.89
CA ASN A 135 8.08 -6.28 14.30
C ASN A 135 7.10 -7.49 14.22
N ALA A 136 5.96 -7.34 13.57
CA ALA A 136 5.11 -8.48 13.23
C ALA A 136 5.75 -9.31 12.11
N LYS A 137 5.25 -10.52 11.91
CA LYS A 137 5.64 -11.42 10.81
C LYS A 137 4.56 -11.46 9.74
N THR A 138 4.94 -11.78 8.53
CA THR A 138 4.00 -12.07 7.45
C THR A 138 4.11 -13.53 7.03
N LYS A 139 2.98 -14.10 6.59
CA LYS A 139 2.94 -15.47 6.09
C LYS A 139 2.15 -15.58 4.80
N LYS A 140 2.58 -16.52 3.95
CA LYS A 140 1.87 -16.85 2.72
C LYS A 140 0.60 -17.61 3.07
N MET A 141 -0.54 -17.12 2.62
CA MET A 141 -1.81 -17.83 2.73
C MET A 141 -1.86 -18.99 1.73
N PHE A 142 -2.58 -20.05 2.06
CA PHE A 142 -2.75 -21.20 1.17
C PHE A 142 -3.40 -20.81 -0.16
N GLN A 143 -4.57 -20.14 -0.13
CA GLN A 143 -5.28 -19.66 -1.32
C GLN A 143 -5.24 -18.14 -1.47
N GLY A 144 -5.23 -17.41 -0.36
CA GLY A 144 -5.44 -15.97 -0.31
C GLY A 144 -6.91 -15.57 -0.54
N HIS A 145 -7.17 -14.28 -0.50
CA HIS A 145 -8.47 -13.72 -0.81
C HIS A 145 -8.42 -12.99 -2.15
N ARG A 146 -9.30 -13.36 -3.09
CA ARG A 146 -9.40 -12.75 -4.43
C ARG A 146 -10.86 -12.68 -4.85
N GLY A 147 -11.41 -11.46 -4.86
CA GLY A 147 -12.78 -11.22 -5.25
C GLY A 147 -13.39 -10.00 -4.57
N SER A 148 -14.59 -9.65 -4.98
CA SER A 148 -15.35 -8.50 -4.48
C SER A 148 -16.48 -8.90 -3.49
N ASN A 149 -16.42 -10.11 -2.95
CA ASN A 149 -17.46 -10.70 -2.12
C ASN A 149 -16.95 -11.29 -0.80
N HIS A 150 -15.87 -10.73 -0.26
CA HIS A 150 -15.30 -11.20 1.00
C HIS A 150 -15.93 -10.48 2.20
N PRO A 151 -16.59 -11.21 3.12
CA PRO A 151 -17.17 -10.62 4.31
C PRO A 151 -16.10 -10.23 5.32
N VAL A 152 -16.20 -9.03 5.90
CA VAL A 152 -15.37 -8.53 7.00
C VAL A 152 -16.25 -8.05 8.13
N LYS A 153 -16.01 -8.56 9.35
CA LYS A 153 -16.76 -8.15 10.53
C LYS A 153 -16.09 -6.97 11.22
N ASN A 154 -16.83 -5.91 11.40
CA ASN A 154 -16.44 -4.81 12.27
C ASN A 154 -16.62 -5.25 13.72
N LEU A 155 -15.53 -5.43 14.45
CA LEU A 155 -15.55 -5.94 15.81
C LEU A 155 -16.18 -4.97 16.82
N LYS A 156 -16.20 -3.67 16.53
CA LYS A 156 -16.81 -2.67 17.41
C LYS A 156 -18.34 -2.63 17.28
N THR A 157 -18.84 -2.75 16.06
CA THR A 157 -20.28 -2.64 15.77
C THR A 157 -20.97 -3.98 15.60
N GLY A 158 -20.21 -5.07 15.38
CA GLY A 158 -20.73 -6.40 15.04
C GLY A 158 -21.24 -6.52 13.59
N VAL A 159 -21.27 -5.42 12.83
CA VAL A 159 -21.75 -5.40 11.44
C VAL A 159 -20.77 -6.12 10.52
N VAL A 160 -21.31 -6.90 9.59
CA VAL A 160 -20.55 -7.55 8.52
C VAL A 160 -20.70 -6.73 7.24
N GLU A 161 -19.58 -6.34 6.68
CA GLU A 161 -19.49 -5.60 5.43
C GLU A 161 -18.88 -6.47 4.34
N ILE A 162 -19.36 -6.36 3.12
CA ILE A 162 -18.79 -7.06 1.96
C ILE A 162 -17.68 -6.19 1.37
N THR A 163 -16.50 -6.78 1.26
CA THR A 163 -15.29 -6.08 0.81
C THR A 163 -14.70 -6.73 -0.45
N SER A 164 -13.95 -5.91 -1.21
CA SER A 164 -13.13 -6.38 -2.31
C SER A 164 -11.70 -6.62 -1.82
N GLN A 165 -11.20 -7.84 -1.99
CA GLN A 165 -9.88 -8.25 -1.56
C GLN A 165 -9.08 -8.88 -2.69
N ASN A 166 -7.77 -8.64 -2.71
CA ASN A 166 -6.84 -9.29 -3.61
C ASN A 166 -5.46 -9.36 -2.96
N HIS A 167 -5.25 -10.38 -2.12
CA HIS A 167 -3.97 -10.62 -1.46
C HIS A 167 -3.70 -12.11 -1.26
N GLY A 168 -2.44 -12.48 -1.22
CA GLY A 168 -1.98 -13.85 -1.00
C GLY A 168 -1.08 -14.01 0.22
N PHE A 169 -0.83 -12.91 0.93
CA PHE A 169 -0.09 -12.87 2.19
C PHE A 169 -0.94 -12.20 3.25
N GLU A 170 -0.66 -12.47 4.51
CA GLU A 170 -1.29 -11.83 5.66
C GLU A 170 -0.25 -11.51 6.73
N VAL A 171 -0.58 -10.57 7.61
CA VAL A 171 0.18 -10.35 8.84
C VAL A 171 -0.18 -11.46 9.83
N ASP A 172 0.82 -12.12 10.37
CA ASP A 172 0.62 -13.21 11.32
C ASP A 172 0.17 -12.64 12.66
N ARG A 173 -1.08 -12.94 13.03
CA ARG A 173 -1.71 -12.45 14.25
C ARG A 173 -0.93 -12.87 15.51
N ASP A 174 -0.33 -14.05 15.50
CA ASP A 174 0.37 -14.62 16.67
C ASP A 174 1.80 -14.05 16.81
N SER A 175 2.20 -13.11 15.93
CA SER A 175 3.52 -12.47 15.96
C SER A 175 3.56 -11.10 16.64
N PHE A 176 2.43 -10.61 17.14
CA PHE A 176 2.34 -9.35 17.91
C PHE A 176 2.65 -9.55 19.38
#